data_d3453f1699cb45115df63d9694ebb783
#
_entry.id   d3453f1699cb45115df63d9694ebb783
#
_cell.length_a   1.000
_cell.length_b   1.000
_cell.length_c   1.000
_cell.angle_alpha   90.00
_cell.angle_beta   90.00
_cell.angle_gamma   90.00
#
_symmetry.space_group_name_H-M   'P 1'
#
loop_
_entity.id
_entity.type
_entity.pdbx_description
1 polymer ?
#
loop_
_entity_poly.entity_id
_entity_poly.type
_entity_poly.pdbx_seq_one_letter_code
_entity_poly.pdbx_strand_id
1 'polypeptide(L)'
;MLSRRTFVSLAAAGAAAPRLAAAQPARRETAPSGQGAPTTSFYEKGNVRIRYQEVGSGFPLLVTPGGGLNSCIAKWPTAVFNAPEEFKNDFRCITMDQRNAIDGESTGPIPVDGPWGAFADDQLGLMDHLGIQKFFFMGYCIGGPFALKLMQRAPDRVVAAVLCQPVGHRPENPDVLYNSGKDVWAPALLARRTDLSMAQVDAYLHNLYRVQPDFVYSVSRYFARSCQTPMLVMPDDIPAHPYQVSVDIASLCPNAEVTVYPWKEPPELKARTINRVRTFLKAHQPATAMR
;
A
#
# COMPACT_ATOMS: atom_id res chain seq x y z
N MET A 1 -7.40 17.25 89.07
CA MET A 1 -7.90 15.86 88.89
C MET A 1 -7.84 15.54 87.40
N LEU A 2 -6.91 14.72 87.03
CA LEU A 2 -6.57 14.44 85.62
C LEU A 2 -7.28 13.15 85.17
N SER A 3 -8.04 13.20 84.09
CA SER A 3 -8.63 12.03 83.50
C SER A 3 -7.84 11.67 82.26
N ARG A 4 -7.30 10.42 82.25
CA ARG A 4 -6.57 9.82 81.09
C ARG A 4 -7.57 9.31 80.06
N ARG A 5 -7.46 9.78 78.85
CA ARG A 5 -8.15 9.20 77.65
C ARG A 5 -7.24 8.29 76.92
N THR A 6 -7.62 7.04 76.90
CA THR A 6 -6.98 5.96 76.17
C THR A 6 -7.32 6.07 74.68
N PHE A 7 -6.29 6.15 73.81
CA PHE A 7 -6.47 6.08 72.36
C PHE A 7 -6.38 4.60 71.92
N VAL A 8 -7.46 4.12 71.31
CA VAL A 8 -7.46 2.81 70.64
C VAL A 8 -7.13 3.06 69.15
N SER A 9 -5.99 2.52 68.71
CA SER A 9 -5.56 2.53 67.31
C SER A 9 -6.26 1.41 66.56
N LEU A 10 -7.11 1.73 65.60
CA LEU A 10 -7.64 0.78 64.61
C LEU A 10 -6.62 0.61 63.50
N ALA A 11 -6.06 -0.58 63.37
CA ALA A 11 -5.27 -0.95 62.20
C ALA A 11 -6.19 -1.35 61.05
N ALA A 12 -6.21 -0.57 59.96
CA ALA A 12 -6.91 -0.90 58.75
C ALA A 12 -6.04 -1.84 57.89
N ALA A 13 -6.44 -3.10 57.75
CA ALA A 13 -5.84 -4.04 56.83
C ALA A 13 -6.26 -3.68 55.41
N GLY A 14 -5.33 -3.15 54.62
CA GLY A 14 -5.50 -2.91 53.18
C GLY A 14 -5.41 -4.21 52.39
N ALA A 15 -6.52 -4.65 51.82
CA ALA A 15 -6.55 -5.76 50.87
C ALA A 15 -5.93 -5.28 49.54
N ALA A 16 -4.75 -5.83 49.21
CA ALA A 16 -4.15 -5.61 47.91
C ALA A 16 -4.86 -6.47 46.83
N ALA A 17 -5.56 -5.81 45.93
CA ALA A 17 -6.11 -6.47 44.74
C ALA A 17 -4.98 -6.85 43.77
N PRO A 18 -5.01 -8.07 43.16
CA PRO A 18 -4.00 -8.45 42.17
C PRO A 18 -4.17 -7.59 40.91
N ARG A 19 -3.11 -6.86 40.57
CA ARG A 19 -3.00 -6.21 39.25
C ARG A 19 -2.86 -7.32 38.20
N LEU A 20 -3.86 -7.45 37.32
CA LEU A 20 -3.74 -8.18 36.08
C LEU A 20 -2.64 -7.51 35.24
N ALA A 21 -1.52 -8.19 35.10
CA ALA A 21 -0.47 -7.81 34.18
C ALA A 21 -1.05 -7.94 32.76
N ALA A 22 -1.17 -6.82 32.06
CA ALA A 22 -1.48 -6.83 30.64
C ALA A 22 -0.36 -7.58 29.92
N ALA A 23 -0.69 -8.69 29.26
CA ALA A 23 0.23 -9.44 28.44
C ALA A 23 0.72 -8.51 27.32
N GLN A 24 2.01 -8.17 27.35
CA GLN A 24 2.66 -7.52 26.23
C GLN A 24 2.64 -8.49 25.02
N PRO A 25 2.29 -8.03 23.81
CA PRO A 25 2.43 -8.87 22.63
C PRO A 25 3.87 -9.30 22.49
N ALA A 26 4.11 -10.60 22.36
CA ALA A 26 5.42 -11.19 22.20
C ALA A 26 6.17 -10.48 21.07
N ARG A 27 7.27 -9.85 21.40
CA ARG A 27 8.22 -9.29 20.43
C ARG A 27 8.74 -10.46 19.61
N ARG A 28 8.29 -10.58 18.37
CA ARG A 28 8.85 -11.55 17.42
C ARG A 28 10.29 -11.11 17.15
N GLU A 29 11.25 -11.85 17.65
CA GLU A 29 12.65 -11.68 17.26
C GLU A 29 12.73 -11.87 15.75
N THR A 30 13.10 -10.80 15.06
CA THR A 30 13.40 -10.85 13.62
C THR A 30 14.69 -11.61 13.45
N ALA A 31 14.60 -12.87 13.06
CA ALA A 31 15.74 -13.62 12.57
C ALA A 31 16.38 -12.85 11.39
N PRO A 32 17.73 -12.81 11.26
CA PRO A 32 18.38 -12.17 10.14
C PRO A 32 17.98 -12.91 8.86
N SER A 33 17.20 -12.24 8.00
CA SER A 33 16.79 -12.76 6.70
C SER A 33 18.02 -12.78 5.77
N GLY A 34 18.75 -13.88 5.81
CA GLY A 34 19.64 -14.25 4.71
C GLY A 34 18.82 -14.45 3.44
N GLN A 35 19.48 -14.51 2.27
CA GLN A 35 18.91 -14.67 0.92
C GLN A 35 17.97 -15.90 0.83
N GLY A 36 16.80 -15.84 1.45
CA GLY A 36 15.84 -16.92 1.57
C GLY A 36 14.69 -16.78 0.57
N ALA A 37 13.95 -17.88 0.37
CA ALA A 37 12.67 -17.86 -0.34
C ALA A 37 11.70 -16.87 0.34
N PRO A 38 10.75 -16.27 -0.42
CA PRO A 38 9.76 -15.35 0.15
C PRO A 38 8.97 -16.00 1.30
N THR A 39 8.87 -15.30 2.43
CA THR A 39 8.04 -15.74 3.56
C THR A 39 6.62 -15.25 3.34
N THR A 40 5.67 -16.17 3.28
CA THR A 40 4.24 -15.86 3.14
C THR A 40 3.56 -15.82 4.51
N SER A 41 2.73 -14.80 4.75
CA SER A 41 1.97 -14.64 5.99
C SER A 41 0.66 -13.87 5.74
N PHE A 42 -0.12 -13.66 6.81
CA PHE A 42 -1.37 -12.93 6.76
C PHE A 42 -1.41 -11.85 7.84
N TYR A 43 -1.92 -10.69 7.47
CA TYR A 43 -2.36 -9.62 8.36
C TYR A 43 -3.87 -9.67 8.46
N GLU A 44 -4.39 -9.63 9.69
CA GLU A 44 -5.83 -9.70 9.94
C GLU A 44 -6.28 -8.54 10.83
N LYS A 45 -7.40 -7.91 10.47
CA LYS A 45 -8.05 -6.85 11.24
C LYS A 45 -9.55 -6.90 11.02
N GLY A 46 -10.29 -7.30 12.06
CA GLY A 46 -11.73 -7.56 11.95
C GLY A 46 -12.02 -8.57 10.84
N ASN A 47 -12.83 -8.20 9.87
CA ASN A 47 -13.20 -9.05 8.73
C ASN A 47 -12.25 -8.93 7.52
N VAL A 48 -11.14 -8.22 7.67
CA VAL A 48 -10.14 -8.07 6.61
C VAL A 48 -8.98 -9.01 6.88
N ARG A 49 -8.62 -9.78 5.85
CA ARG A 49 -7.47 -10.68 5.88
C ARG A 49 -6.63 -10.43 4.63
N ILE A 50 -5.39 -9.99 4.81
CA ILE A 50 -4.47 -9.60 3.74
C ILE A 50 -3.29 -10.58 3.72
N ARG A 51 -3.15 -11.30 2.61
CA ARG A 51 -1.96 -12.09 2.32
C ARG A 51 -0.82 -11.17 1.94
N TYR A 52 0.36 -11.42 2.49
CA TYR A 52 1.58 -10.72 2.12
C TYR A 52 2.78 -11.64 2.05
N GLN A 53 3.82 -11.20 1.37
CA GLN A 53 5.12 -11.84 1.33
C GLN A 53 6.21 -10.83 1.62
N GLU A 54 7.30 -11.32 2.20
CA GLU A 54 8.51 -10.56 2.47
C GLU A 54 9.72 -11.25 1.88
N VAL A 55 10.63 -10.48 1.31
CA VAL A 55 11.92 -10.96 0.82
C VAL A 55 12.97 -9.86 0.93
N GLY A 56 14.21 -10.23 1.18
CA GLY A 56 15.31 -9.28 1.35
C GLY A 56 15.39 -8.67 2.73
N SER A 57 16.27 -7.69 2.88
CA SER A 57 16.52 -6.99 4.15
C SER A 57 16.89 -5.53 3.90
N GLY A 58 16.94 -4.71 4.94
CA GLY A 58 17.24 -3.29 4.85
C GLY A 58 16.00 -2.41 5.03
N PHE A 59 16.03 -1.21 4.43
CA PHE A 59 14.91 -0.28 4.56
C PHE A 59 13.65 -0.83 3.86
N PRO A 60 12.45 -0.72 4.49
CA PRO A 60 11.23 -1.32 3.96
C PRO A 60 10.79 -0.68 2.64
N LEU A 61 10.42 -1.52 1.67
CA LEU A 61 9.84 -1.15 0.40
C LEU A 61 8.54 -1.93 0.20
N LEU A 62 7.40 -1.26 0.35
CA LEU A 62 6.10 -1.83 -0.01
C LEU A 62 5.95 -1.79 -1.52
N VAL A 63 5.74 -2.96 -2.14
CA VAL A 63 5.58 -3.07 -3.60
C VAL A 63 4.22 -3.69 -3.95
N THR A 64 3.50 -3.06 -4.87
CA THR A 64 2.20 -3.54 -5.35
C THR A 64 2.27 -3.83 -6.86
N PRO A 65 1.94 -5.05 -7.30
CA PRO A 65 1.89 -5.37 -8.72
C PRO A 65 0.70 -4.66 -9.40
N GLY A 66 0.74 -4.59 -10.71
CA GLY A 66 -0.40 -4.14 -11.51
C GLY A 66 -1.53 -5.17 -11.52
N GLY A 67 -2.53 -4.91 -12.37
CA GLY A 67 -3.68 -5.79 -12.54
C GLY A 67 -5.01 -5.17 -12.14
N GLY A 68 -5.06 -3.86 -11.94
CA GLY A 68 -6.28 -3.18 -11.50
C GLY A 68 -6.80 -3.78 -10.20
N LEU A 69 -8.09 -4.10 -10.13
CA LEU A 69 -8.71 -4.72 -8.96
C LEU A 69 -8.20 -6.14 -8.67
N ASN A 70 -7.43 -6.73 -9.57
CA ASN A 70 -6.78 -8.03 -9.40
C ASN A 70 -5.27 -7.92 -9.10
N SER A 71 -4.83 -6.81 -8.51
CA SER A 71 -3.46 -6.62 -8.05
C SER A 71 -3.14 -7.62 -6.93
N CYS A 72 -2.27 -8.59 -7.20
CA CYS A 72 -1.91 -9.63 -6.24
C CYS A 72 -0.51 -10.20 -6.54
N ILE A 73 0.07 -10.89 -5.57
CA ILE A 73 1.41 -11.46 -5.64
C ILE A 73 1.61 -12.36 -6.86
N ALA A 74 0.56 -13.09 -7.27
CA ALA A 74 0.59 -13.96 -8.45
C ALA A 74 0.83 -13.20 -9.78
N LYS A 75 0.73 -11.87 -9.81
CA LYS A 75 0.98 -11.06 -11.00
C LYS A 75 2.46 -10.72 -11.23
N TRP A 76 3.35 -10.93 -10.26
CA TRP A 76 4.76 -10.60 -10.43
C TRP A 76 5.44 -11.28 -11.62
N PRO A 77 5.19 -12.57 -11.94
CA PRO A 77 5.81 -13.20 -13.10
C PRO A 77 5.47 -12.56 -14.45
N THR A 78 4.34 -11.86 -14.56
CA THR A 78 3.88 -11.19 -15.78
C THR A 78 4.05 -9.67 -15.74
N ALA A 79 4.60 -9.11 -14.67
CA ALA A 79 4.93 -7.69 -14.57
C ALA A 79 6.08 -7.32 -15.52
N VAL A 80 6.21 -6.04 -15.87
CA VAL A 80 7.29 -5.54 -16.73
C VAL A 80 8.68 -5.95 -16.19
N PHE A 81 8.79 -5.97 -14.87
CA PHE A 81 9.86 -6.64 -14.12
C PHE A 81 9.34 -7.00 -12.74
N ASN A 82 9.92 -8.01 -12.12
CA ASN A 82 9.55 -8.48 -10.79
C ASN A 82 10.28 -7.64 -9.74
N ALA A 83 9.63 -6.61 -9.19
CA ALA A 83 10.25 -5.68 -8.27
C ALA A 83 10.77 -6.33 -6.97
N PRO A 84 10.07 -7.26 -6.29
CA PRO A 84 10.64 -8.02 -5.18
C PRO A 84 11.97 -8.69 -5.51
N GLU A 85 12.09 -9.34 -6.66
CA GLU A 85 13.32 -10.01 -7.09
C GLU A 85 14.44 -9.02 -7.42
N GLU A 86 14.10 -7.90 -8.10
CA GLU A 86 15.07 -6.87 -8.49
C GLU A 86 15.67 -6.14 -7.29
N PHE A 87 14.89 -5.96 -6.24
CA PHE A 87 15.27 -5.07 -5.12
C PHE A 87 15.55 -5.79 -3.80
N LYS A 88 15.38 -7.11 -3.70
CA LYS A 88 15.60 -7.89 -2.46
C LYS A 88 17.01 -7.78 -1.86
N ASN A 89 18.01 -7.48 -2.69
CA ASN A 89 19.39 -7.30 -2.22
C ASN A 89 19.65 -5.88 -1.67
N ASP A 90 18.74 -4.94 -1.89
CA ASP A 90 18.86 -3.54 -1.48
C ASP A 90 17.86 -3.15 -0.40
N PHE A 91 16.68 -3.79 -0.38
CA PHE A 91 15.55 -3.43 0.47
C PHE A 91 14.84 -4.66 1.05
N ARG A 92 14.18 -4.50 2.19
CA ARG A 92 13.15 -5.43 2.68
C ARG A 92 11.90 -5.20 1.85
N CYS A 93 11.69 -6.00 0.83
CA CYS A 93 10.54 -5.91 -0.06
C CYS A 93 9.33 -6.59 0.58
N ILE A 94 8.24 -5.85 0.74
CA ILE A 94 6.95 -6.35 1.21
C ILE A 94 5.98 -6.25 0.04
N THR A 95 5.30 -7.35 -0.31
CA THR A 95 4.27 -7.36 -1.35
C THR A 95 3.00 -8.02 -0.81
N MET A 96 1.85 -7.59 -1.30
CA MET A 96 0.56 -8.04 -0.78
C MET A 96 -0.45 -8.27 -1.89
N ASP A 97 -1.42 -9.13 -1.62
CA ASP A 97 -2.63 -9.22 -2.44
C ASP A 97 -3.58 -8.09 -2.04
N GLN A 98 -4.12 -7.39 -3.02
CA GLN A 98 -5.23 -6.48 -2.80
C GLN A 98 -6.46 -7.24 -2.30
N ARG A 99 -7.23 -6.64 -1.40
CA ARG A 99 -8.49 -7.19 -0.90
C ARG A 99 -9.41 -7.60 -2.07
N ASN A 100 -9.88 -8.86 -2.04
CA ASN A 100 -10.76 -9.45 -3.05
C ASN A 100 -10.16 -9.54 -4.48
N ALA A 101 -8.85 -9.52 -4.61
CA ALA A 101 -8.20 -9.88 -5.87
C ALA A 101 -8.52 -11.35 -6.23
N ILE A 102 -8.88 -11.59 -7.50
CA ILE A 102 -9.38 -12.92 -7.94
C ILE A 102 -8.29 -13.99 -7.85
N ASP A 103 -7.07 -13.66 -8.28
CA ASP A 103 -5.94 -14.57 -8.24
C ASP A 103 -5.16 -14.50 -6.91
N GLY A 104 -5.69 -13.75 -5.94
CA GLY A 104 -5.12 -13.56 -4.61
C GLY A 104 -5.86 -14.33 -3.53
N GLU A 105 -5.30 -14.29 -2.31
CA GLU A 105 -5.87 -14.93 -1.11
C GLU A 105 -6.36 -13.90 -0.07
N SER A 106 -6.28 -12.60 -0.39
CA SER A 106 -6.81 -11.55 0.49
C SER A 106 -8.32 -11.44 0.39
N THR A 107 -8.98 -11.34 1.53
CA THR A 107 -10.44 -11.28 1.65
C THR A 107 -10.88 -10.13 2.55
N GLY A 108 -12.14 -9.72 2.41
CA GLY A 108 -12.75 -8.71 3.27
C GLY A 108 -14.05 -8.18 2.68
N PRO A 109 -14.73 -7.30 3.40
CA PRO A 109 -15.89 -6.59 2.87
C PRO A 109 -15.52 -5.80 1.61
N ILE A 110 -16.46 -5.64 0.69
CA ILE A 110 -16.30 -4.65 -0.39
C ILE A 110 -16.53 -3.27 0.21
N PRO A 111 -15.54 -2.36 0.15
CA PRO A 111 -15.65 -1.03 0.73
C PRO A 111 -16.38 -0.10 -0.25
N VAL A 112 -17.71 -0.21 -0.32
CA VAL A 112 -18.51 0.61 -1.23
C VAL A 112 -18.27 2.10 -0.96
N ASP A 113 -18.29 2.49 0.31
CA ASP A 113 -18.05 3.88 0.71
C ASP A 113 -16.55 4.14 0.90
N GLY A 114 -15.99 5.01 0.04
CA GLY A 114 -14.59 5.43 0.13
C GLY A 114 -13.55 4.34 -0.18
N PRO A 115 -13.67 3.61 -1.30
CA PRO A 115 -12.85 2.44 -1.61
C PRO A 115 -11.34 2.73 -1.64
N TRP A 116 -10.92 3.89 -2.15
CA TRP A 116 -9.51 4.28 -2.14
C TRP A 116 -8.93 4.44 -0.73
N GLY A 117 -9.74 4.93 0.21
CA GLY A 117 -9.37 5.00 1.62
C GLY A 117 -9.17 3.63 2.24
N ALA A 118 -10.04 2.68 1.94
CA ALA A 118 -9.96 1.32 2.46
C ALA A 118 -8.68 0.58 1.99
N PHE A 119 -8.25 0.78 0.74
CA PHE A 119 -6.98 0.23 0.26
C PHE A 119 -5.77 0.83 0.99
N ALA A 120 -5.79 2.14 1.23
CA ALA A 120 -4.74 2.78 2.02
C ALA A 120 -4.72 2.27 3.47
N ASP A 121 -5.89 2.04 4.07
CA ASP A 121 -6.01 1.49 5.43
C ASP A 121 -5.49 0.03 5.51
N ASP A 122 -5.68 -0.79 4.47
CA ASP A 122 -5.10 -2.14 4.40
C ASP A 122 -3.57 -2.10 4.32
N GLN A 123 -3.03 -1.21 3.49
CA GLN A 123 -1.60 -1.06 3.30
C GLN A 123 -0.92 -0.50 4.57
N LEU A 124 -1.49 0.53 5.18
CA LEU A 124 -1.00 1.08 6.44
C LEU A 124 -1.13 0.08 7.59
N GLY A 125 -2.25 -0.64 7.66
CA GLY A 125 -2.48 -1.66 8.66
C GLY A 125 -1.47 -2.82 8.57
N LEU A 126 -1.10 -3.24 7.35
CA LEU A 126 -0.03 -4.21 7.15
C LEU A 126 1.32 -3.65 7.64
N MET A 127 1.66 -2.40 7.30
CA MET A 127 2.92 -1.80 7.77
C MET A 127 2.95 -1.66 9.29
N ASP A 128 1.82 -1.32 9.93
CA ASP A 128 1.70 -1.27 11.39
C ASP A 128 1.86 -2.67 12.04
N HIS A 129 1.25 -3.70 11.44
CA HIS A 129 1.40 -5.10 11.85
C HIS A 129 2.86 -5.56 11.83
N LEU A 130 3.64 -5.09 10.85
CA LEU A 130 5.06 -5.37 10.71
C LEU A 130 5.96 -4.45 11.56
N GLY A 131 5.39 -3.52 12.32
CA GLY A 131 6.12 -2.53 13.12
C GLY A 131 6.89 -1.49 12.30
N ILE A 132 6.49 -1.28 11.04
CA ILE A 132 7.16 -0.39 10.10
C ILE A 132 6.52 0.99 10.13
N GLN A 133 7.24 1.99 10.59
CA GLN A 133 6.75 3.37 10.70
C GLN A 133 7.01 4.19 9.43
N LYS A 134 8.14 3.98 8.76
CA LYS A 134 8.52 4.66 7.52
C LYS A 134 8.95 3.65 6.48
N PHE A 135 8.52 3.86 5.24
CA PHE A 135 8.80 2.93 4.14
C PHE A 135 8.84 3.65 2.80
N PHE A 136 9.45 3.02 1.83
CA PHE A 136 9.28 3.36 0.42
C PHE A 136 8.04 2.67 -0.14
N PHE A 137 7.42 3.29 -1.13
CA PHE A 137 6.34 2.67 -1.89
C PHE A 137 6.72 2.55 -3.35
N MET A 138 6.46 1.40 -3.97
CA MET A 138 6.51 1.24 -5.42
C MET A 138 5.26 0.54 -5.90
N GLY A 139 4.53 1.17 -6.83
CA GLY A 139 3.29 0.62 -7.35
C GLY A 139 3.18 0.67 -8.85
N TYR A 140 2.70 -0.43 -9.42
CA TYR A 140 2.42 -0.56 -10.84
C TYR A 140 0.93 -0.30 -11.11
N CYS A 141 0.61 0.35 -12.24
CA CYS A 141 -0.78 0.49 -12.69
C CYS A 141 -1.65 1.17 -11.61
N ILE A 142 -2.59 0.44 -10.99
CA ILE A 142 -3.41 0.91 -9.85
C ILE A 142 -2.57 1.36 -8.65
N GLY A 143 -1.33 0.93 -8.57
CA GLY A 143 -0.38 1.36 -7.55
C GLY A 143 -0.07 2.85 -7.57
N GLY A 144 -0.23 3.55 -8.70
CA GLY A 144 -0.13 5.01 -8.78
C GLY A 144 -1.16 5.72 -7.90
N PRO A 145 -2.47 5.51 -8.13
CA PRO A 145 -3.53 5.96 -7.23
C PRO A 145 -3.34 5.55 -5.76
N PHE A 146 -2.86 4.33 -5.48
CA PHE A 146 -2.57 3.89 -4.11
C PHE A 146 -1.48 4.74 -3.46
N ALA A 147 -0.38 4.98 -4.15
CA ALA A 147 0.72 5.82 -3.64
C ALA A 147 0.22 7.21 -3.21
N LEU A 148 -0.51 7.89 -4.11
CA LEU A 148 -1.03 9.23 -3.83
C LEU A 148 -2.05 9.23 -2.69
N LYS A 149 -2.91 8.19 -2.61
CA LYS A 149 -3.85 8.05 -1.49
C LYS A 149 -3.15 7.76 -0.17
N LEU A 150 -2.12 6.93 -0.17
CA LEU A 150 -1.28 6.68 1.01
C LEU A 150 -0.61 7.96 1.51
N MET A 151 0.00 8.73 0.61
CA MET A 151 0.65 10.01 0.95
C MET A 151 -0.36 11.05 1.47
N GLN A 152 -1.60 11.03 0.96
CA GLN A 152 -2.67 11.86 1.50
C GLN A 152 -3.10 11.41 2.90
N ARG A 153 -3.19 10.10 3.14
CA ARG A 153 -3.68 9.51 4.39
C ARG A 153 -2.64 9.58 5.51
N ALA A 154 -1.38 9.40 5.16
CA ALA A 154 -0.26 9.31 6.10
C ALA A 154 1.03 9.94 5.49
N PRO A 155 1.08 11.28 5.40
CA PRO A 155 2.15 11.99 4.66
C PRO A 155 3.56 11.73 5.19
N ASP A 156 3.69 11.41 6.48
CA ASP A 156 4.99 11.18 7.11
C ASP A 156 5.48 9.72 7.02
N ARG A 157 4.65 8.82 6.48
CA ARG A 157 4.94 7.37 6.43
C ARG A 157 5.70 6.98 5.15
N VAL A 158 5.34 7.56 4.01
CA VAL A 158 5.97 7.27 2.71
C VAL A 158 7.14 8.22 2.50
N VAL A 159 8.36 7.70 2.57
CA VAL A 159 9.60 8.50 2.47
C VAL A 159 9.88 8.92 1.02
N ALA A 160 9.66 8.02 0.08
CA ALA A 160 9.68 8.28 -1.35
C ALA A 160 8.82 7.23 -2.07
N ALA A 161 8.33 7.56 -3.26
CA ALA A 161 7.48 6.68 -4.04
C ALA A 161 7.94 6.52 -5.49
N VAL A 162 7.71 5.31 -6.05
CA VAL A 162 7.90 5.04 -7.48
C VAL A 162 6.54 4.64 -8.07
N LEU A 163 6.09 5.41 -9.04
CA LEU A 163 4.80 5.22 -9.71
C LEU A 163 5.07 4.66 -11.10
N CYS A 164 4.96 3.35 -11.24
CA CYS A 164 5.24 2.66 -12.49
C CYS A 164 3.95 2.56 -13.32
N GLN A 165 3.93 3.22 -14.47
CA GLN A 165 2.79 3.24 -15.40
C GLN A 165 1.44 3.48 -14.70
N PRO A 166 1.25 4.60 -14.01
CA PRO A 166 0.06 4.85 -13.20
C PRO A 166 -1.21 4.88 -14.04
N VAL A 167 -2.28 4.27 -13.53
CA VAL A 167 -3.62 4.44 -14.11
C VAL A 167 -4.17 5.83 -13.78
N GLY A 168 -5.06 6.32 -14.64
CA GLY A 168 -5.79 7.54 -14.39
C GLY A 168 -6.89 7.77 -15.42
N HIS A 169 -7.59 8.87 -15.23
CA HIS A 169 -8.70 9.27 -16.08
C HIS A 169 -8.20 9.68 -17.47
N ARG A 170 -8.89 9.21 -18.50
CA ARG A 170 -8.68 9.57 -19.89
C ARG A 170 -10.00 10.08 -20.47
N PRO A 171 -10.11 11.37 -20.82
CA PRO A 171 -11.37 11.95 -21.31
C PRO A 171 -11.95 11.23 -22.54
N GLU A 172 -11.08 10.72 -23.43
CA GLU A 172 -11.46 10.00 -24.66
C GLU A 172 -11.98 8.59 -24.40
N ASN A 173 -11.67 8.02 -23.22
CA ASN A 173 -12.17 6.72 -22.79
C ASN A 173 -12.37 6.69 -21.27
N PRO A 174 -13.32 7.45 -20.74
CA PRO A 174 -13.48 7.70 -19.30
C PRO A 174 -13.86 6.45 -18.51
N ASP A 175 -14.51 5.49 -19.15
CA ASP A 175 -15.05 4.28 -18.51
C ASP A 175 -14.15 3.05 -18.64
N VAL A 176 -12.94 3.17 -19.17
CA VAL A 176 -12.06 2.01 -19.43
C VAL A 176 -11.83 1.15 -18.19
N LEU A 177 -11.57 1.76 -17.04
CA LEU A 177 -11.31 1.05 -15.79
C LEU A 177 -12.59 0.54 -15.13
N TYR A 178 -13.66 1.33 -15.19
CA TYR A 178 -14.99 0.92 -14.72
C TYR A 178 -15.47 -0.32 -15.49
N ASN A 179 -15.42 -0.30 -16.82
CA ASN A 179 -15.83 -1.41 -17.67
C ASN A 179 -14.94 -2.65 -17.45
N SER A 180 -13.62 -2.48 -17.33
CA SER A 180 -12.73 -3.58 -16.98
C SER A 180 -13.08 -4.21 -15.63
N GLY A 181 -13.41 -3.41 -14.63
CA GLY A 181 -13.90 -3.89 -13.34
C GLY A 181 -15.21 -4.65 -13.46
N LYS A 182 -16.17 -4.09 -14.19
CA LYS A 182 -17.51 -4.64 -14.35
C LYS A 182 -17.56 -5.92 -15.19
N ASP A 183 -16.83 -5.93 -16.30
CA ASP A 183 -16.96 -6.99 -17.31
C ASP A 183 -15.98 -8.17 -17.06
N VAL A 184 -14.86 -7.91 -16.38
CA VAL A 184 -13.80 -8.91 -16.16
C VAL A 184 -13.71 -9.33 -14.68
N TRP A 185 -13.54 -8.36 -13.77
CA TRP A 185 -13.32 -8.66 -12.36
C TRP A 185 -14.61 -9.06 -11.62
N ALA A 186 -15.71 -8.34 -11.84
CA ALA A 186 -16.96 -8.54 -11.10
C ALA A 186 -17.58 -9.94 -11.30
N PRO A 187 -17.68 -10.51 -12.52
CA PRO A 187 -18.22 -11.87 -12.68
C PRO A 187 -17.43 -12.91 -11.94
N ALA A 188 -16.09 -12.85 -11.99
CA ALA A 188 -15.23 -13.79 -11.29
C ALA A 188 -15.29 -13.63 -9.76
N LEU A 189 -15.46 -12.39 -9.26
CA LEU A 189 -15.68 -12.13 -7.85
C LEU A 189 -17.01 -12.74 -7.37
N LEU A 190 -18.10 -12.46 -8.07
CA LEU A 190 -19.45 -12.94 -7.71
C LEU A 190 -19.57 -14.46 -7.75
N ALA A 191 -18.81 -15.12 -8.63
CA ALA A 191 -18.71 -16.59 -8.64
C ALA A 191 -18.09 -17.15 -7.35
N ARG A 192 -17.27 -16.38 -6.64
CA ARG A 192 -16.59 -16.76 -5.39
C ARG A 192 -17.27 -16.20 -4.13
N ARG A 193 -18.05 -15.14 -4.26
CA ARG A 193 -18.64 -14.35 -3.17
C ARG A 193 -20.16 -14.28 -3.35
N THR A 194 -20.84 -15.36 -2.97
CA THR A 194 -22.30 -15.50 -3.05
C THR A 194 -23.07 -14.57 -2.09
N ASP A 195 -22.33 -13.94 -1.15
CA ASP A 195 -22.85 -12.91 -0.23
C ASP A 195 -22.94 -11.51 -0.86
N LEU A 196 -22.41 -11.34 -2.08
CA LEU A 196 -22.42 -10.06 -2.81
C LEU A 196 -23.44 -10.10 -3.96
N SER A 197 -23.97 -8.92 -4.27
CA SER A 197 -24.81 -8.69 -5.45
C SER A 197 -24.08 -7.83 -6.49
N MET A 198 -24.49 -7.95 -7.76
CA MET A 198 -23.99 -7.08 -8.82
C MET A 198 -24.25 -5.60 -8.51
N ALA A 199 -25.37 -5.26 -7.86
CA ALA A 199 -25.67 -3.89 -7.46
C ALA A 199 -24.64 -3.31 -6.46
N GLN A 200 -24.19 -4.11 -5.50
CA GLN A 200 -23.14 -3.70 -4.55
C GLN A 200 -21.79 -3.52 -5.26
N VAL A 201 -21.45 -4.43 -6.16
CA VAL A 201 -20.23 -4.35 -6.96
C VAL A 201 -20.26 -3.12 -7.89
N ASP A 202 -21.38 -2.86 -8.53
CA ASP A 202 -21.56 -1.69 -9.41
C ASP A 202 -21.44 -0.38 -8.63
N ALA A 203 -22.05 -0.28 -7.45
CA ALA A 203 -21.90 0.86 -6.56
C ALA A 203 -20.45 1.09 -6.13
N TYR A 204 -19.74 0.01 -5.82
CA TYR A 204 -18.31 0.07 -5.50
C TYR A 204 -17.45 0.57 -6.67
N LEU A 205 -17.67 0.05 -7.89
CA LEU A 205 -16.96 0.48 -9.09
C LEU A 205 -17.30 1.94 -9.46
N HIS A 206 -18.55 2.34 -9.26
CA HIS A 206 -18.98 3.74 -9.44
C HIS A 206 -18.20 4.66 -8.50
N ASN A 207 -18.10 4.31 -7.23
CA ASN A 207 -17.37 5.11 -6.24
C ASN A 207 -15.84 5.11 -6.47
N LEU A 208 -15.28 4.07 -7.10
CA LEU A 208 -13.88 4.06 -7.51
C LEU A 208 -13.60 5.02 -8.68
N TYR A 209 -14.43 5.01 -9.72
CA TYR A 209 -14.01 5.56 -11.01
C TYR A 209 -14.91 6.69 -11.53
N ARG A 210 -16.13 6.86 -10.98
CA ARG A 210 -17.11 7.81 -11.52
C ARG A 210 -17.51 8.95 -10.58
N VAL A 211 -17.25 8.83 -9.28
CA VAL A 211 -17.50 9.92 -8.32
C VAL A 211 -16.51 11.07 -8.50
N GLN A 212 -15.25 10.74 -8.74
CA GLN A 212 -14.20 11.72 -9.06
C GLN A 212 -13.47 11.30 -10.34
N PRO A 213 -14.09 11.47 -11.52
CA PRO A 213 -13.52 11.05 -12.78
C PRO A 213 -12.49 12.07 -13.28
N ASP A 214 -11.39 12.24 -12.55
CA ASP A 214 -10.30 13.15 -12.86
C ASP A 214 -8.96 12.55 -12.39
N PHE A 215 -7.89 12.93 -13.04
CA PHE A 215 -6.51 12.68 -12.66
C PHE A 215 -6.26 11.19 -12.38
N VAL A 216 -6.04 10.81 -11.11
CA VAL A 216 -5.81 9.43 -10.66
C VAL A 216 -6.98 8.83 -9.87
N TYR A 217 -8.15 9.42 -9.91
CA TYR A 217 -9.38 9.03 -9.18
C TYR A 217 -9.29 9.09 -7.65
N SER A 218 -8.14 8.81 -7.07
CA SER A 218 -7.97 8.60 -5.62
C SER A 218 -7.76 9.87 -4.81
N VAL A 219 -7.22 10.91 -5.45
CA VAL A 219 -6.92 12.21 -4.84
C VAL A 219 -7.19 13.34 -5.82
N SER A 220 -7.39 14.56 -5.30
CA SER A 220 -7.57 15.76 -6.12
C SER A 220 -6.24 16.31 -6.64
N ARG A 221 -6.28 17.07 -7.73
CA ARG A 221 -5.14 17.87 -8.23
C ARG A 221 -4.65 18.90 -7.18
N TYR A 222 -5.55 19.38 -6.32
CA TYR A 222 -5.18 20.28 -5.23
C TYR A 222 -4.25 19.58 -4.22
N PHE A 223 -4.60 18.36 -3.80
CA PHE A 223 -3.70 17.57 -2.94
C PHE A 223 -2.35 17.32 -3.62
N ALA A 224 -2.34 16.95 -4.89
CA ALA A 224 -1.10 16.68 -5.63
C ALA A 224 -0.11 17.86 -5.56
N ARG A 225 -0.60 19.10 -5.69
CA ARG A 225 0.23 20.31 -5.57
C ARG A 225 0.84 20.52 -4.18
N SER A 226 0.23 19.99 -3.14
CA SER A 226 0.73 20.09 -1.77
C SER A 226 1.61 18.92 -1.34
N CYS A 227 1.65 17.82 -2.12
CA CYS A 227 2.37 16.61 -1.76
C CYS A 227 3.88 16.79 -1.89
N GLN A 228 4.58 16.78 -0.75
CA GLN A 228 6.03 16.99 -0.70
C GLN A 228 6.85 15.71 -0.80
N THR A 229 6.21 14.54 -0.80
CA THR A 229 6.93 13.27 -0.92
C THR A 229 7.66 13.19 -2.26
N PRO A 230 8.97 12.87 -2.29
CA PRO A 230 9.70 12.63 -3.52
C PRO A 230 9.10 11.48 -4.33
N MET A 231 8.91 11.67 -5.62
CA MET A 231 8.31 10.67 -6.51
C MET A 231 9.13 10.48 -7.79
N LEU A 232 9.28 9.24 -8.21
CA LEU A 232 9.79 8.89 -9.54
C LEU A 232 8.65 8.28 -10.35
N VAL A 233 8.24 8.95 -11.42
CA VAL A 233 7.15 8.51 -12.30
C VAL A 233 7.76 7.83 -13.53
N MET A 234 7.27 6.62 -13.81
CA MET A 234 7.68 5.82 -14.98
C MET A 234 6.48 5.74 -15.94
N PRO A 235 6.46 6.52 -17.03
CA PRO A 235 5.29 6.64 -17.89
C PRO A 235 4.97 5.39 -18.69
N ASP A 236 3.72 5.32 -19.16
CA ASP A 236 3.25 4.42 -20.21
C ASP A 236 2.28 5.20 -21.12
N ASP A 237 1.85 4.58 -22.23
CA ASP A 237 0.82 5.17 -23.09
C ASP A 237 -0.07 4.07 -23.70
N ILE A 238 -0.96 3.55 -22.86
CA ILE A 238 -2.03 2.62 -23.27
C ILE A 238 -3.37 3.13 -22.70
N PRO A 239 -4.52 2.61 -23.13
CA PRO A 239 -5.82 3.10 -22.64
C PRO A 239 -5.98 3.15 -21.12
N ALA A 240 -5.41 2.17 -20.38
CA ALA A 240 -5.45 2.14 -18.92
C ALA A 240 -4.35 3.00 -18.25
N HIS A 241 -3.25 3.27 -18.93
CA HIS A 241 -2.10 4.04 -18.42
C HIS A 241 -1.82 5.25 -19.34
N PRO A 242 -2.65 6.29 -19.34
CA PRO A 242 -2.47 7.43 -20.22
C PRO A 242 -1.17 8.18 -19.91
N TYR A 243 -0.37 8.50 -20.93
CA TYR A 243 0.87 9.28 -20.76
C TYR A 243 0.63 10.61 -20.05
N GLN A 244 -0.50 11.26 -20.35
CA GLN A 244 -0.90 12.53 -19.74
C GLN A 244 -1.02 12.44 -18.21
N VAL A 245 -1.44 11.30 -17.65
CA VAL A 245 -1.50 11.10 -16.19
C VAL A 245 -0.11 11.20 -15.55
N SER A 246 0.89 10.63 -16.20
CA SER A 246 2.30 10.75 -15.74
C SER A 246 2.80 12.18 -15.81
N VAL A 247 2.47 12.91 -16.88
CA VAL A 247 2.78 14.34 -17.05
C VAL A 247 2.08 15.18 -15.99
N ASP A 248 0.81 14.91 -15.73
CA ASP A 248 0.04 15.62 -14.72
C ASP A 248 0.62 15.42 -13.31
N ILE A 249 0.99 14.18 -12.95
CA ILE A 249 1.66 13.90 -11.67
C ILE A 249 2.95 14.71 -11.56
N ALA A 250 3.80 14.65 -12.57
CA ALA A 250 5.07 15.34 -12.57
C ALA A 250 4.93 16.87 -12.53
N SER A 251 3.89 17.41 -13.18
CA SER A 251 3.66 18.86 -13.22
C SER A 251 3.02 19.40 -11.95
N LEU A 252 2.23 18.56 -11.25
CA LEU A 252 1.49 18.97 -10.06
C LEU A 252 2.30 18.75 -8.79
N CYS A 253 3.00 17.61 -8.67
CA CYS A 253 3.73 17.26 -7.45
C CYS A 253 5.11 17.91 -7.45
N PRO A 254 5.43 18.77 -6.47
CA PRO A 254 6.64 19.62 -6.48
C PRO A 254 7.96 18.84 -6.56
N ASN A 255 7.99 17.62 -6.00
CA ASN A 255 9.19 16.79 -5.92
C ASN A 255 9.07 15.52 -6.78
N ALA A 256 8.32 15.59 -7.88
CA ALA A 256 8.20 14.48 -8.81
C ALA A 256 9.18 14.65 -9.98
N GLU A 257 9.82 13.54 -10.35
CA GLU A 257 10.65 13.41 -11.55
C GLU A 257 10.09 12.28 -12.44
N VAL A 258 10.38 12.39 -13.75
CA VAL A 258 9.91 11.42 -14.75
C VAL A 258 11.10 10.69 -15.35
N THR A 259 10.96 9.38 -15.56
CA THR A 259 11.94 8.62 -16.34
C THR A 259 11.79 8.91 -17.83
N VAL A 260 12.78 8.50 -18.63
CA VAL A 260 12.65 8.48 -20.07
C VAL A 260 11.45 7.63 -20.51
N TYR A 261 10.81 8.01 -21.61
CA TYR A 261 9.75 7.22 -22.26
C TYR A 261 10.07 7.09 -23.77
N PRO A 262 9.92 5.90 -24.37
CA PRO A 262 9.63 4.60 -23.73
C PRO A 262 10.82 4.10 -22.92
N TRP A 263 10.58 3.26 -21.91
CA TRP A 263 11.64 2.74 -21.03
C TRP A 263 11.67 1.19 -20.96
N LYS A 264 10.64 0.54 -21.46
CA LYS A 264 10.49 -0.93 -21.39
C LYS A 264 11.39 -1.66 -22.38
N GLU A 265 11.71 -1.00 -23.48
CA GLU A 265 12.51 -1.51 -24.59
C GLU A 265 13.50 -0.44 -25.09
N PRO A 266 14.67 -0.82 -25.55
CA PRO A 266 15.23 -2.18 -25.54
C PRO A 266 15.63 -2.64 -24.10
N PRO A 267 16.04 -3.91 -23.91
CA PRO A 267 16.39 -4.46 -22.58
C PRO A 267 17.39 -3.63 -21.80
N GLU A 268 18.37 -3.03 -22.46
CA GLU A 268 19.40 -2.19 -21.83
C GLU A 268 18.79 -0.91 -21.26
N LEU A 269 17.78 -0.34 -21.91
CA LEU A 269 17.08 0.84 -21.44
C LEU A 269 16.22 0.49 -20.23
N LYS A 270 15.53 -0.65 -20.25
CA LYS A 270 14.81 -1.18 -19.10
C LYS A 270 15.74 -1.37 -17.90
N ALA A 271 16.90 -2.01 -18.09
CA ALA A 271 17.89 -2.21 -17.03
C ALA A 271 18.40 -0.88 -16.45
N ARG A 272 18.69 0.11 -17.29
CA ARG A 272 19.06 1.46 -16.83
C ARG A 272 17.95 2.12 -16.02
N THR A 273 16.69 1.96 -16.43
CA THR A 273 15.54 2.54 -15.73
C THR A 273 15.33 1.85 -14.37
N ILE A 274 15.50 0.53 -14.28
CA ILE A 274 15.48 -0.20 -13.00
C ILE A 274 16.60 0.31 -12.07
N ASN A 275 17.82 0.51 -12.60
CA ASN A 275 18.93 1.07 -11.85
C ASN A 275 18.65 2.52 -11.37
N ARG A 276 17.94 3.32 -12.18
CA ARG A 276 17.51 4.65 -11.74
C ARG A 276 16.53 4.57 -10.58
N VAL A 277 15.58 3.64 -10.59
CA VAL A 277 14.69 3.38 -9.45
C VAL A 277 15.51 3.07 -8.19
N ARG A 278 16.47 2.16 -8.29
CA ARG A 278 17.37 1.79 -7.17
C ARG A 278 18.12 3.01 -6.63
N THR A 279 18.72 3.80 -7.50
CA THR A 279 19.46 5.01 -7.13
C THR A 279 18.55 6.06 -6.49
N PHE A 280 17.36 6.28 -7.05
CA PHE A 280 16.38 7.20 -6.51
C PHE A 280 15.96 6.81 -5.09
N LEU A 281 15.58 5.56 -4.86
CA LEU A 281 15.18 5.09 -3.53
C LEU A 281 16.33 5.20 -2.52
N LYS A 282 17.56 4.79 -2.89
CA LYS A 282 18.74 4.92 -2.02
C LYS A 282 19.07 6.36 -1.66
N ALA A 283 18.90 7.29 -2.59
CA ALA A 283 19.15 8.72 -2.35
C ALA A 283 18.19 9.34 -1.32
N HIS A 284 17.00 8.75 -1.16
CA HIS A 284 15.98 9.21 -0.20
C HIS A 284 15.93 8.37 1.08
N GLN A 285 16.84 7.41 1.26
CA GLN A 285 16.86 6.58 2.46
C GLN A 285 17.28 7.40 3.68
N PRO A 286 16.50 7.38 4.77
CA PRO A 286 16.85 8.10 5.99
C PRO A 286 18.17 7.63 6.60
N ALA A 287 19.02 8.54 7.02
CA ALA A 287 20.35 8.25 7.58
C ALA A 287 20.32 7.30 8.81
N THR A 288 19.24 7.31 9.58
CA THR A 288 19.04 6.45 10.76
C THR A 288 18.83 4.97 10.42
N ALA A 289 18.56 4.64 9.17
CA ALA A 289 18.35 3.27 8.70
C ALA A 289 19.64 2.53 8.30
N MET A 290 20.81 3.19 8.43
CA MET A 290 22.12 2.61 8.07
C MET A 290 22.88 2.01 9.26
N ARG A 291 22.21 1.83 10.44
CA ARG A 291 22.84 1.25 11.65
C ARG A 291 22.32 -0.14 11.95
#